data_d9dae96a4c97f5db5bd3543a3f111315
#
_entry.id   d9dae96a4c97f5db5bd3543a3f111315
#
_cell.length_a   1.000
_cell.length_b   1.000
_cell.length_c   1.000
_cell.angle_alpha   90.00
_cell.angle_beta   90.00
_cell.angle_gamma   90.00
#
_symmetry.space_group_name_H-M   'P 1'
#
loop_
_entity.id
_entity.type
_entity.pdbx_description
1 polymer ?
#
loop_
_entity_poly.entity_id
_entity_poly.type
_entity_poly.pdbx_seq_one_letter_code
_entity_poly.pdbx_strand_id
1 'polypeptide(L)'
;MNLALVCGRKEKFPFPGRNLVPLLGRPMMVYPLLAALNAEGVDRTYLTTDDEEMARVARHLGAGVIMRTAKMGKDDVSLEEVLHLTLEQLRDQEKLVPARVVVLLANAPTVTAGMIEQGISLLTKEPRLDAVASVTLRRDFAPQNALHLTEEGVLCPVLPAQPSPSFESYFADALMWVLRSSVAQGPLPGEGFRNQIVDPRRFRVAPLIHEGYGDIDFVWQIPAAEDWLRRHGFDETKTPYDIETPRGGSSWRLNHSLPVNKRVLISTVPFCEKDSNPMDDLRRIGLDPCLNPLGRRLREADLLEVMGSVGLLIAGTEPITRRVIESSPHLKLIARVGIGVDNVDLIAAREKGVRVTYTPDAPAPAVAELTMGLMLSVLRHISLADRQMRNGVWHRLAGRRLADCSVGVLGVGRIGRRVIHHLKGAFPTLRILACDIAPDSTVHPEIRWVDSETLWRESDIVTLHVPLTPVTRNIVSADTLRKMKPEAILINTARGGVVNERDLADALRSGRLSGAAIDVFDQEPYSGELTSINRCVLTSHMGSMSSDCRAQMEREAVEEVVRFVQGLPPRQPVPEVEYVLSGARKAERQS
;
A
#
# COMPACT_ATOMS: atom_id res chain seq x y z
N MET A 1 -20.51 26.35 -3.95
CA MET A 1 -19.45 25.34 -3.98
C MET A 1 -19.07 24.98 -2.54
N ASN A 2 -18.98 23.68 -2.24
CA ASN A 2 -18.54 23.15 -0.96
C ASN A 2 -17.13 22.56 -1.13
N LEU A 3 -16.21 22.99 -0.31
CA LEU A 3 -14.81 22.59 -0.31
C LEU A 3 -14.54 21.65 0.86
N ALA A 4 -13.96 20.49 0.64
CA ALA A 4 -13.39 19.67 1.70
C ALA A 4 -11.88 19.93 1.80
N LEU A 5 -11.41 20.20 3.01
CA LEU A 5 -10.02 20.44 3.33
C LEU A 5 -9.55 19.46 4.39
N VAL A 6 -8.67 18.54 3.99
CA VAL A 6 -8.01 17.61 4.89
C VAL A 6 -6.72 18.27 5.38
N CYS A 7 -6.57 18.41 6.69
CA CYS A 7 -5.41 19.05 7.30
C CYS A 7 -4.46 17.99 7.87
N GLY A 8 -3.24 17.91 7.33
CA GLY A 8 -2.20 17.01 7.80
C GLY A 8 -0.84 17.72 7.88
N ARG A 9 -0.01 17.38 8.85
CA ARG A 9 1.35 17.90 8.99
C ARG A 9 2.34 16.78 9.22
N LYS A 10 3.60 17.06 8.94
CA LYS A 10 4.71 16.19 9.33
C LYS A 10 4.94 16.30 10.81
N GLU A 11 4.49 15.30 11.55
CA GLU A 11 4.54 15.32 13.00
C GLU A 11 5.82 14.72 13.55
N LYS A 12 6.29 15.33 14.67
CA LYS A 12 7.50 14.90 15.38
C LYS A 12 7.19 14.23 16.71
N PHE A 13 6.11 14.61 17.38
CA PHE A 13 5.75 14.11 18.72
C PHE A 13 4.22 14.26 18.95
N PRO A 14 3.54 13.39 19.72
CA PRO A 14 4.04 12.19 20.43
C PRO A 14 4.17 10.95 19.52
N PHE A 15 3.62 10.96 18.30
CA PHE A 15 3.59 9.85 17.38
C PHE A 15 4.07 10.32 15.98
N PRO A 16 5.41 10.25 15.73
CA PRO A 16 5.97 10.69 14.46
C PRO A 16 5.42 9.93 13.26
N GLY A 17 5.07 10.66 12.19
CA GLY A 17 4.59 10.08 10.94
C GLY A 17 3.20 9.44 11.02
N ARG A 18 2.42 9.70 12.07
CA ARG A 18 1.12 9.05 12.32
C ARG A 18 0.16 9.08 11.14
N ASN A 19 0.13 10.17 10.37
CA ASN A 19 -0.75 10.32 9.22
C ASN A 19 -0.48 9.29 8.10
N LEU A 20 0.74 8.75 8.05
CA LEU A 20 1.17 7.73 7.09
C LEU A 20 1.21 6.32 7.69
N VAL A 21 0.93 6.16 9.00
CA VAL A 21 0.85 4.85 9.62
C VAL A 21 -0.28 4.03 8.97
N PRO A 22 -0.01 2.78 8.58
CA PRO A 22 -1.00 1.96 7.94
C PRO A 22 -2.08 1.50 8.93
N LEU A 23 -3.34 1.69 8.56
CA LEU A 23 -4.53 1.07 9.12
C LEU A 23 -5.12 0.19 8.03
N LEU A 24 -5.37 -1.09 8.31
CA LEU A 24 -5.85 -2.05 7.30
C LEU A 24 -5.06 -1.91 5.97
N GLY A 25 -3.74 -1.79 6.06
CA GLY A 25 -2.85 -1.70 4.90
C GLY A 25 -2.81 -0.35 4.15
N ARG A 26 -3.56 0.67 4.58
CA ARG A 26 -3.59 2.02 3.95
C ARG A 26 -3.10 3.09 4.93
N PRO A 27 -2.33 4.10 4.48
CA PRO A 27 -2.00 5.25 5.31
C PRO A 27 -3.24 5.87 5.97
N MET A 28 -3.15 6.23 7.25
CA MET A 28 -4.28 6.76 8.04
C MET A 28 -5.01 7.92 7.34
N MET A 29 -4.27 8.83 6.72
CA MET A 29 -4.82 9.97 5.99
C MET A 29 -5.67 9.61 4.77
N VAL A 30 -5.59 8.39 4.28
CA VAL A 30 -6.37 7.92 3.12
C VAL A 30 -7.86 7.87 3.44
N TYR A 31 -8.23 7.53 4.67
CA TYR A 31 -9.64 7.39 5.07
C TYR A 31 -10.42 8.71 5.01
N PRO A 32 -9.99 9.82 5.65
CA PRO A 32 -10.69 11.10 5.50
C PRO A 32 -10.65 11.65 4.07
N LEU A 33 -9.60 11.37 3.30
CA LEU A 33 -9.56 11.74 1.88
C LEU A 33 -10.60 10.98 1.06
N LEU A 34 -10.71 9.65 1.26
CA LEU A 34 -11.72 8.84 0.58
C LEU A 34 -13.13 9.27 0.97
N ALA A 35 -13.38 9.54 2.25
CA ALA A 35 -14.67 10.05 2.71
C ALA A 35 -15.05 11.37 2.00
N ALA A 36 -14.11 12.32 1.93
CA ALA A 36 -14.35 13.61 1.28
C ALA A 36 -14.52 13.51 -0.24
N LEU A 37 -13.74 12.63 -0.89
CA LEU A 37 -13.82 12.41 -2.35
C LEU A 37 -15.11 11.71 -2.78
N ASN A 38 -15.76 10.95 -1.88
CA ASN A 38 -16.97 10.19 -2.16
C ASN A 38 -18.23 10.78 -1.54
N ALA A 39 -18.16 11.90 -0.81
CA ALA A 39 -19.31 12.57 -0.22
C ALA A 39 -20.11 13.35 -1.29
N GLU A 40 -21.41 13.06 -1.40
CA GLU A 40 -22.31 13.85 -2.25
C GLU A 40 -22.41 15.29 -1.73
N GLY A 41 -22.24 16.25 -2.62
CA GLY A 41 -22.26 17.68 -2.27
C GLY A 41 -20.90 18.27 -1.91
N VAL A 42 -19.81 17.53 -1.95
CA VAL A 42 -18.44 18.06 -1.96
C VAL A 42 -18.01 18.28 -3.40
N ASP A 43 -17.71 19.53 -3.77
CA ASP A 43 -17.34 19.90 -5.14
C ASP A 43 -15.83 19.75 -5.41
N ARG A 44 -15.02 19.96 -4.36
CA ARG A 44 -13.55 19.90 -4.44
C ARG A 44 -12.98 19.39 -3.12
N THR A 45 -11.94 18.56 -3.19
CA THR A 45 -11.20 18.05 -2.04
C THR A 45 -9.73 18.40 -2.15
N TYR A 46 -9.16 18.99 -1.09
CA TYR A 46 -7.75 19.33 -1.01
C TYR A 46 -7.12 18.77 0.27
N LEU A 47 -5.84 18.40 0.18
CA LEU A 47 -4.97 18.21 1.33
C LEU A 47 -4.11 19.46 1.52
N THR A 48 -4.04 20.00 2.74
CA THR A 48 -3.00 20.98 3.11
C THR A 48 -1.95 20.29 3.97
N THR A 49 -0.68 20.33 3.54
CA THR A 49 0.41 19.60 4.21
C THR A 49 1.77 20.26 3.97
N ASP A 50 2.73 19.98 4.84
CA ASP A 50 4.15 20.29 4.73
C ASP A 50 5.00 19.03 4.40
N ASP A 51 4.34 17.89 4.16
CA ASP A 51 4.96 16.61 3.89
C ASP A 51 4.74 16.17 2.44
N GLU A 52 5.83 15.98 1.68
CA GLU A 52 5.77 15.59 0.27
C GLU A 52 5.23 14.16 0.05
N GLU A 53 5.39 13.26 1.03
CA GLU A 53 4.86 11.91 0.92
C GLU A 53 3.34 11.93 1.07
N MET A 54 2.81 12.67 2.04
CA MET A 54 1.38 12.92 2.18
C MET A 54 0.80 13.59 0.94
N ALA A 55 1.50 14.59 0.39
CA ALA A 55 1.09 15.28 -0.84
C ALA A 55 0.99 14.31 -2.03
N ARG A 56 1.93 13.40 -2.14
CA ARG A 56 1.96 12.36 -3.19
C ARG A 56 0.77 11.41 -3.06
N VAL A 57 0.49 10.92 -1.86
CA VAL A 57 -0.68 10.07 -1.58
C VAL A 57 -2.00 10.77 -1.95
N ALA A 58 -2.16 12.04 -1.57
CA ALA A 58 -3.36 12.80 -1.87
C ALA A 58 -3.57 13.02 -3.37
N ARG A 59 -2.51 13.40 -4.10
CA ARG A 59 -2.58 13.54 -5.58
C ARG A 59 -2.94 12.22 -6.24
N HIS A 60 -2.41 11.11 -5.74
CA HIS A 60 -2.71 9.78 -6.25
C HIS A 60 -4.19 9.41 -6.08
N LEU A 61 -4.81 9.83 -5.00
CA LEU A 61 -6.26 9.65 -4.75
C LEU A 61 -7.13 10.63 -5.56
N GLY A 62 -6.54 11.61 -6.26
CA GLY A 62 -7.26 12.62 -7.03
C GLY A 62 -7.66 13.86 -6.25
N ALA A 63 -7.15 14.04 -5.03
CA ALA A 63 -7.31 15.28 -4.28
C ALA A 63 -6.31 16.35 -4.75
N GLY A 64 -6.72 17.62 -4.71
CA GLY A 64 -5.80 18.75 -4.84
C GLY A 64 -4.85 18.81 -3.65
N VAL A 65 -3.71 19.48 -3.81
CA VAL A 65 -2.72 19.63 -2.74
C VAL A 65 -2.29 21.07 -2.62
N ILE A 66 -2.34 21.58 -1.41
CA ILE A 66 -1.75 22.86 -1.02
C ILE A 66 -0.55 22.57 -0.13
N MET A 67 0.65 22.81 -0.68
CA MET A 67 1.88 22.72 0.10
C MET A 67 2.01 23.92 1.04
N ARG A 68 2.20 23.64 2.33
CA ARG A 68 2.38 24.68 3.34
C ARG A 68 3.75 25.34 3.16
N THR A 69 3.78 26.65 3.25
CA THR A 69 5.05 27.40 3.28
C THR A 69 5.80 27.12 4.60
N ALA A 70 7.11 27.39 4.62
CA ALA A 70 7.93 27.23 5.83
C ALA A 70 7.39 28.03 7.05
N LYS A 71 6.60 29.08 6.82
CA LYS A 71 5.91 29.84 7.86
C LYS A 71 4.73 29.06 8.47
N MET A 72 4.01 28.28 7.64
CA MET A 72 2.84 27.48 8.03
C MET A 72 3.21 26.10 8.59
N GLY A 73 4.44 25.64 8.41
CA GLY A 73 4.93 24.34 8.86
C GLY A 73 5.56 24.34 10.25
N LYS A 74 5.50 25.47 10.99
CA LYS A 74 6.02 25.55 12.35
C LYS A 74 5.05 24.86 13.32
N ASP A 75 5.60 24.30 14.40
CA ASP A 75 4.83 23.55 15.41
C ASP A 75 3.86 24.42 16.22
N ASP A 76 4.04 25.72 16.22
CA ASP A 76 3.25 26.75 16.93
C ASP A 76 2.09 27.33 16.11
N VAL A 77 1.94 26.95 14.84
CA VAL A 77 0.86 27.44 13.99
C VAL A 77 -0.45 26.70 14.29
N SER A 78 -1.48 27.44 14.63
CA SER A 78 -2.80 26.88 14.94
C SER A 78 -3.52 26.34 13.71
N LEU A 79 -4.50 25.43 13.92
CA LEU A 79 -5.33 24.91 12.82
C LEU A 79 -6.10 26.03 12.11
N GLU A 80 -6.53 27.05 12.84
CA GLU A 80 -7.23 28.22 12.33
C GLU A 80 -6.36 29.02 11.35
N GLU A 81 -5.11 29.25 11.74
CA GLU A 81 -4.16 29.96 10.89
C GLU A 81 -3.84 29.17 9.62
N VAL A 82 -3.68 27.85 9.74
CA VAL A 82 -3.53 26.94 8.59
C VAL A 82 -4.74 27.02 7.67
N LEU A 83 -5.96 26.98 8.23
CA LEU A 83 -7.19 27.08 7.45
C LEU A 83 -7.28 28.40 6.70
N HIS A 84 -7.05 29.49 7.40
CA HIS A 84 -7.11 30.86 6.84
C HIS A 84 -6.11 31.02 5.68
N LEU A 85 -4.84 30.71 5.91
CA LEU A 85 -3.79 30.83 4.90
C LEU A 85 -4.02 29.89 3.70
N THR A 86 -4.57 28.70 3.94
CA THR A 86 -4.91 27.76 2.86
C THR A 86 -6.05 28.29 2.00
N LEU A 87 -7.09 28.89 2.60
CA LEU A 87 -8.20 29.48 1.86
C LEU A 87 -7.77 30.74 1.09
N GLU A 88 -6.86 31.56 1.64
CA GLU A 88 -6.24 32.68 0.92
C GLU A 88 -5.47 32.18 -0.29
N GLN A 89 -4.63 31.16 -0.14
CA GLN A 89 -3.85 30.58 -1.23
C GLN A 89 -4.75 30.02 -2.34
N LEU A 90 -5.83 29.31 -2.01
CA LEU A 90 -6.82 28.82 -2.98
C LEU A 90 -7.55 29.96 -3.70
N ARG A 91 -7.91 31.02 -2.98
CA ARG A 91 -8.51 32.21 -3.57
C ARG A 91 -7.57 32.90 -4.56
N ASP A 92 -6.30 33.05 -4.19
CA ASP A 92 -5.34 33.81 -4.99
C ASP A 92 -4.83 33.01 -6.21
N GLN A 93 -4.57 31.73 -6.05
CA GLN A 93 -4.02 30.86 -7.11
C GLN A 93 -5.09 30.28 -8.02
N GLU A 94 -6.21 29.79 -7.45
CA GLU A 94 -7.23 29.08 -8.22
C GLU A 94 -8.55 29.84 -8.36
N LYS A 95 -8.64 31.05 -7.80
CA LYS A 95 -9.87 31.88 -7.78
C LYS A 95 -11.06 31.17 -7.10
N LEU A 96 -10.78 30.26 -6.17
CA LEU A 96 -11.78 29.49 -5.46
C LEU A 96 -12.28 30.25 -4.23
N VAL A 97 -13.62 30.44 -4.17
CA VAL A 97 -14.32 31.03 -3.00
C VAL A 97 -15.43 30.06 -2.62
N PRO A 98 -15.19 29.17 -1.61
CA PRO A 98 -16.20 28.19 -1.20
C PRO A 98 -17.35 28.87 -0.44
N ALA A 99 -18.58 28.38 -0.59
CA ALA A 99 -19.71 28.78 0.25
C ALA A 99 -19.66 28.10 1.63
N ARG A 100 -19.13 26.86 1.66
CA ARG A 100 -18.94 26.06 2.87
C ARG A 100 -17.60 25.35 2.81
N VAL A 101 -16.98 25.14 3.98
CA VAL A 101 -15.73 24.40 4.13
C VAL A 101 -15.95 23.24 5.09
N VAL A 102 -15.69 22.04 4.63
CA VAL A 102 -15.61 20.82 5.45
C VAL A 102 -14.15 20.67 5.88
N VAL A 103 -13.89 20.77 7.16
CA VAL A 103 -12.54 20.62 7.73
C VAL A 103 -12.41 19.24 8.35
N LEU A 104 -11.40 18.50 7.91
CA LEU A 104 -11.09 17.14 8.36
C LEU A 104 -9.63 17.08 8.81
N LEU A 105 -9.33 16.23 9.78
CA LEU A 105 -7.95 15.95 10.17
C LEU A 105 -7.44 14.69 9.48
N ALA A 106 -6.16 14.69 9.07
CA ALA A 106 -5.53 13.56 8.40
C ALA A 106 -5.40 12.31 9.32
N ASN A 107 -5.45 12.51 10.63
CA ASN A 107 -5.42 11.45 11.65
C ASN A 107 -6.82 11.07 12.20
N ALA A 108 -7.89 11.42 11.48
CA ALA A 108 -9.27 11.10 11.83
C ALA A 108 -9.87 10.05 10.88
N PRO A 109 -9.47 8.76 10.99
CA PRO A 109 -9.80 7.72 10.01
C PRO A 109 -11.27 7.28 10.04
N THR A 110 -12.03 7.57 11.09
CA THR A 110 -13.40 7.08 11.27
C THR A 110 -14.47 8.05 10.74
N VAL A 111 -14.09 9.05 9.96
CA VAL A 111 -15.05 9.88 9.21
C VAL A 111 -15.58 9.13 7.98
N THR A 112 -16.86 9.27 7.67
CA THR A 112 -17.52 8.67 6.49
C THR A 112 -18.07 9.73 5.56
N ALA A 113 -18.28 9.37 4.29
CA ALA A 113 -18.95 10.25 3.31
C ALA A 113 -20.36 10.67 3.80
N GLY A 114 -21.12 9.71 4.34
CA GLY A 114 -22.45 10.00 4.88
C GLY A 114 -22.45 11.01 6.03
N MET A 115 -21.44 11.03 6.89
CA MET A 115 -21.29 12.05 7.93
C MET A 115 -21.06 13.45 7.33
N ILE A 116 -20.23 13.54 6.30
CA ILE A 116 -19.95 14.79 5.58
C ILE A 116 -21.24 15.31 4.92
N GLU A 117 -21.97 14.45 4.23
CA GLU A 117 -23.24 14.75 3.58
C GLU A 117 -24.29 15.24 4.57
N GLN A 118 -24.40 14.55 5.72
CA GLN A 118 -25.32 14.94 6.80
C GLN A 118 -24.94 16.32 7.35
N GLY A 119 -23.67 16.58 7.59
CA GLY A 119 -23.19 17.88 8.08
C GLY A 119 -23.48 19.02 7.09
N ILE A 120 -23.24 18.82 5.79
CA ILE A 120 -23.55 19.77 4.72
C ILE A 120 -25.08 20.01 4.65
N SER A 121 -25.88 18.93 4.74
CA SER A 121 -27.35 19.00 4.71
C SER A 121 -27.91 19.81 5.88
N LEU A 122 -27.43 19.56 7.12
CA LEU A 122 -27.83 20.31 8.31
C LEU A 122 -27.54 21.80 8.15
N LEU A 123 -26.31 22.15 7.74
CA LEU A 123 -25.94 23.55 7.54
C LEU A 123 -26.70 24.24 6.36
N THR A 124 -27.19 23.43 5.42
CA THR A 124 -27.96 23.92 4.27
C THR A 124 -29.43 24.20 4.67
N LYS A 125 -30.04 23.29 5.43
CA LYS A 125 -31.45 23.38 5.85
C LYS A 125 -31.69 24.43 6.91
N GLU A 126 -30.69 24.72 7.73
CA GLU A 126 -30.81 25.67 8.85
C GLU A 126 -29.95 26.92 8.61
N PRO A 127 -30.51 27.98 7.96
CA PRO A 127 -29.73 29.18 7.64
C PRO A 127 -29.19 29.94 8.87
N ARG A 128 -29.72 29.67 10.05
CA ARG A 128 -29.30 30.31 11.30
C ARG A 128 -28.06 29.68 11.91
N LEU A 129 -27.66 28.48 11.43
CA LEU A 129 -26.46 27.81 11.91
C LEU A 129 -25.21 28.39 11.24
N ASP A 130 -24.17 28.55 12.00
CA ASP A 130 -22.84 29.01 11.57
C ASP A 130 -21.93 27.83 11.23
N ALA A 131 -22.09 26.72 11.97
CA ALA A 131 -21.28 25.52 11.82
C ALA A 131 -22.02 24.25 12.22
N VAL A 132 -21.48 23.10 11.82
CA VAL A 132 -21.78 21.76 12.35
C VAL A 132 -20.47 21.15 12.85
N ALA A 133 -20.47 20.57 14.04
CA ALA A 133 -19.31 19.91 14.62
C ALA A 133 -19.64 18.46 14.98
N SER A 134 -18.72 17.55 14.71
CA SER A 134 -18.81 16.17 15.18
C SER A 134 -18.67 16.09 16.69
N VAL A 135 -19.49 15.26 17.31
CA VAL A 135 -19.50 15.04 18.77
C VAL A 135 -19.77 13.57 19.07
N THR A 136 -19.10 13.06 20.08
CA THR A 136 -19.31 11.69 20.58
C THR A 136 -20.05 11.73 21.90
N LEU A 137 -21.08 10.90 22.04
CA LEU A 137 -21.77 10.70 23.33
C LEU A 137 -20.91 9.81 24.23
N ARG A 138 -20.48 10.34 25.35
CA ARG A 138 -19.68 9.62 26.37
C ARG A 138 -20.49 9.46 27.65
N ARG A 139 -21.03 8.27 27.87
CA ARG A 139 -21.77 7.93 29.11
C ARG A 139 -20.84 7.55 30.26
N ASP A 140 -19.62 7.13 29.95
CA ASP A 140 -18.56 6.74 30.88
C ASP A 140 -17.73 7.93 31.41
N PHE A 141 -17.82 9.08 30.74
CA PHE A 141 -17.14 10.32 31.14
C PHE A 141 -18.16 11.38 31.56
N ALA A 142 -18.69 11.27 32.77
CA ALA A 142 -19.48 12.34 33.33
C ALA A 142 -18.54 13.44 33.90
N PRO A 143 -18.67 14.71 33.51
CA PRO A 143 -17.79 15.79 33.99
C PRO A 143 -17.73 15.89 35.52
N GLN A 144 -18.81 15.50 36.22
CA GLN A 144 -18.86 15.42 37.69
C GLN A 144 -17.90 14.36 38.26
N ASN A 145 -17.43 13.39 37.49
CA ASN A 145 -16.47 12.37 37.90
C ASN A 145 -15.01 12.76 37.55
N ALA A 146 -14.83 13.90 36.90
CA ALA A 146 -13.49 14.39 36.58
C ALA A 146 -12.77 14.87 37.84
N LEU A 147 -11.54 14.38 38.02
CA LEU A 147 -10.66 14.76 39.14
C LEU A 147 -9.43 15.50 38.56
N HIS A 148 -8.94 16.49 39.27
CA HIS A 148 -7.65 17.11 39.02
C HIS A 148 -6.68 16.81 40.17
N LEU A 149 -5.40 16.74 39.86
CA LEU A 149 -4.35 16.59 40.84
C LEU A 149 -3.88 17.98 41.30
N THR A 150 -3.96 18.27 42.60
CA THR A 150 -3.44 19.53 43.17
C THR A 150 -1.92 19.50 43.23
N GLU A 151 -1.30 20.66 43.43
CA GLU A 151 0.16 20.78 43.65
C GLU A 151 0.66 19.96 44.85
N GLU A 152 -0.23 19.69 45.83
CA GLU A 152 0.03 18.88 47.01
C GLU A 152 -0.11 17.37 46.76
N GLY A 153 -0.42 16.95 45.53
CA GLY A 153 -0.57 15.55 45.15
C GLY A 153 -1.91 14.92 45.58
N VAL A 154 -2.94 15.72 45.84
CA VAL A 154 -4.28 15.25 46.25
C VAL A 154 -5.25 15.32 45.07
N LEU A 155 -6.07 14.28 44.87
CA LEU A 155 -7.12 14.25 43.85
C LEU A 155 -8.36 15.01 44.34
N CYS A 156 -8.77 16.04 43.62
CA CYS A 156 -9.95 16.84 43.90
C CYS A 156 -10.92 16.84 42.70
N PRO A 157 -12.25 16.88 42.93
CA PRO A 157 -13.23 17.02 41.86
C PRO A 157 -13.03 18.32 41.08
N VAL A 158 -13.11 18.24 39.74
CA VAL A 158 -13.04 19.43 38.85
C VAL A 158 -14.29 20.28 38.98
N LEU A 159 -15.45 19.67 39.23
CA LEU A 159 -16.72 20.35 39.48
C LEU A 159 -17.25 19.99 40.85
N PRO A 160 -17.89 20.94 41.58
CA PRO A 160 -18.54 20.63 42.86
C PRO A 160 -19.67 19.62 42.60
N ALA A 161 -19.80 18.66 43.53
CA ALA A 161 -20.84 17.64 43.49
C ALA A 161 -22.23 18.31 43.53
N GLN A 162 -22.92 18.35 42.37
CA GLN A 162 -24.33 18.68 42.31
C GLN A 162 -25.12 17.41 42.02
N PRO A 163 -26.23 17.15 42.75
CA PRO A 163 -27.14 16.08 42.37
C PRO A 163 -27.84 16.48 41.07
N SER A 164 -27.46 15.84 39.93
CA SER A 164 -28.05 16.10 38.64
C SER A 164 -28.66 14.85 38.08
N PRO A 165 -29.88 14.93 37.49
CA PRO A 165 -30.41 13.83 36.71
C PRO A 165 -29.45 13.55 35.53
N SER A 166 -29.45 12.33 35.06
CA SER A 166 -28.59 11.80 33.96
C SER A 166 -28.37 12.81 32.83
N PHE A 167 -27.27 13.56 32.86
CA PHE A 167 -26.86 14.37 31.72
C PHE A 167 -26.11 13.48 30.74
N GLU A 168 -26.60 13.46 29.51
CA GLU A 168 -25.83 12.96 28.38
C GLU A 168 -24.73 13.98 28.08
N SER A 169 -23.46 13.57 28.18
CA SER A 169 -22.31 14.43 27.91
C SER A 169 -21.81 14.19 26.48
N TYR A 170 -21.79 15.25 25.71
CA TYR A 170 -21.29 15.25 24.35
C TYR A 170 -19.92 15.91 24.31
N PHE A 171 -18.94 15.21 23.72
CA PHE A 171 -17.57 15.70 23.59
C PHE A 171 -17.27 16.00 22.12
N ALA A 172 -16.78 17.20 21.84
CA ALA A 172 -16.22 17.53 20.54
C ALA A 172 -14.94 16.71 20.32
N ASP A 173 -14.92 15.91 19.26
CA ASP A 173 -13.90 14.89 19.05
C ASP A 173 -12.94 15.18 17.88
N ALA A 174 -13.03 16.36 17.30
CA ALA A 174 -12.19 16.79 16.19
C ALA A 174 -12.22 15.93 14.92
N LEU A 175 -13.26 15.09 14.75
CA LEU A 175 -13.38 14.27 13.57
C LEU A 175 -13.71 15.11 12.32
N MET A 176 -14.69 16.03 12.47
CA MET A 176 -15.16 16.85 11.35
C MET A 176 -15.82 18.15 11.82
N TRP A 177 -15.62 19.22 11.02
CA TRP A 177 -16.39 20.45 11.08
C TRP A 177 -16.92 20.84 9.69
N VAL A 178 -18.15 21.32 9.61
CA VAL A 178 -18.69 21.96 8.40
C VAL A 178 -18.97 23.42 8.73
N LEU A 179 -18.28 24.34 8.07
CA LEU A 179 -18.28 25.77 8.36
C LEU A 179 -18.91 26.56 7.22
N ARG A 180 -19.64 27.63 7.54
CA ARG A 180 -19.91 28.67 6.54
C ARG A 180 -18.63 29.42 6.20
N SER A 181 -18.54 29.92 4.98
CA SER A 181 -17.37 30.67 4.52
C SER A 181 -17.04 31.87 5.41
N SER A 182 -18.05 32.54 5.93
CA SER A 182 -17.88 33.66 6.86
C SER A 182 -17.19 33.27 8.17
N VAL A 183 -17.44 32.05 8.66
CA VAL A 183 -16.76 31.50 9.84
C VAL A 183 -15.33 31.07 9.53
N ALA A 184 -15.16 30.36 8.40
CA ALA A 184 -13.86 29.85 7.99
C ALA A 184 -12.83 30.95 7.61
N GLN A 185 -13.31 32.12 7.19
CA GLN A 185 -12.48 33.28 6.80
C GLN A 185 -12.41 34.38 7.87
N GLY A 186 -13.22 34.28 8.92
CA GLY A 186 -13.24 35.29 10.00
C GLY A 186 -12.04 35.18 10.94
N PRO A 187 -11.73 36.25 11.69
CA PRO A 187 -10.72 36.20 12.73
C PRO A 187 -11.20 35.26 13.85
N LEU A 188 -10.59 34.10 13.95
CA LEU A 188 -10.79 33.18 15.05
C LEU A 188 -9.79 33.57 16.14
N PRO A 189 -10.22 33.91 17.36
CA PRO A 189 -9.28 34.33 18.42
C PRO A 189 -8.59 33.13 19.08
N GLY A 190 -7.39 33.15 19.14
CA GLY A 190 -6.14 32.71 19.75
C GLY A 190 -6.09 31.54 20.71
N GLU A 191 -7.06 30.72 21.02
CA GLU A 191 -6.86 29.50 21.83
C GLU A 191 -7.82 28.37 21.40
N GLY A 192 -7.31 27.51 20.52
CA GLY A 192 -7.84 26.17 20.27
C GLY A 192 -9.20 26.08 19.55
N PHE A 193 -9.15 25.91 18.20
CA PHE A 193 -10.29 25.72 17.31
C PHE A 193 -11.42 24.82 17.89
N ARG A 194 -11.05 23.74 18.59
CA ARG A 194 -11.99 22.81 19.23
C ARG A 194 -12.93 23.50 20.23
N ASN A 195 -12.40 24.40 21.04
CA ASN A 195 -13.14 25.03 22.14
C ASN A 195 -13.91 26.28 21.71
N GLN A 196 -13.53 26.90 20.61
CA GLN A 196 -14.08 28.19 20.20
C GLN A 196 -15.25 28.09 19.22
N ILE A 197 -15.23 27.09 18.32
CA ILE A 197 -16.36 26.86 17.42
C ILE A 197 -17.62 26.46 18.19
N VAL A 198 -17.47 25.80 19.32
CA VAL A 198 -18.60 25.40 20.19
C VAL A 198 -18.98 26.46 21.22
N ASP A 199 -18.38 27.66 21.22
CA ASP A 199 -18.84 28.75 22.11
C ASP A 199 -20.19 29.32 21.64
N PRO A 200 -21.29 29.02 22.35
CA PRO A 200 -22.64 29.39 21.94
C PRO A 200 -22.89 30.90 21.96
N ARG A 201 -21.99 31.68 22.58
CA ARG A 201 -22.04 33.15 22.58
C ARG A 201 -21.57 33.75 21.27
N ARG A 202 -20.81 33.00 20.47
CA ARG A 202 -20.20 33.46 19.21
C ARG A 202 -20.81 32.79 17.99
N PHE A 203 -21.04 31.47 18.07
CA PHE A 203 -21.48 30.67 16.93
C PHE A 203 -22.67 29.78 17.32
N ARG A 204 -23.59 29.61 16.37
CA ARG A 204 -24.69 28.63 16.47
C ARG A 204 -24.22 27.35 15.79
N VAL A 205 -23.84 26.37 16.61
CA VAL A 205 -23.28 25.11 16.15
C VAL A 205 -24.27 23.98 16.40
N ALA A 206 -24.59 23.22 15.37
CA ALA A 206 -25.34 21.98 15.53
C ALA A 206 -24.38 20.79 15.76
N PRO A 207 -24.72 19.87 16.67
CA PRO A 207 -23.97 18.64 16.86
C PRO A 207 -24.27 17.65 15.73
N LEU A 208 -23.25 16.95 15.25
CA LEU A 208 -23.35 15.74 14.48
C LEU A 208 -22.90 14.59 15.37
N ILE A 209 -23.87 13.84 15.90
CA ILE A 209 -23.61 12.74 16.83
C ILE A 209 -23.20 11.51 16.05
N HIS A 210 -22.12 10.84 16.44
CA HIS A 210 -21.63 9.62 15.80
C HIS A 210 -21.00 8.65 16.82
N GLU A 211 -20.72 7.42 16.36
CA GLU A 211 -20.12 6.34 17.16
C GLU A 211 -18.64 6.10 16.80
N GLY A 212 -18.05 6.95 15.96
CA GLY A 212 -16.65 6.86 15.54
C GLY A 212 -15.68 7.25 16.67
N TYR A 213 -14.42 6.92 16.45
CA TYR A 213 -13.33 7.44 17.27
C TYR A 213 -12.91 8.79 16.68
N GLY A 214 -12.59 9.74 17.54
CA GLY A 214 -12.02 11.02 17.12
C GLY A 214 -10.64 10.84 16.45
N ASP A 215 -9.82 11.87 16.56
CA ASP A 215 -8.46 11.84 16.02
C ASP A 215 -7.57 10.82 16.77
N ILE A 216 -6.70 10.14 16.03
CA ILE A 216 -5.75 9.17 16.55
C ILE A 216 -4.45 9.91 16.91
N ASP A 217 -4.18 10.03 18.20
CA ASP A 217 -2.98 10.68 18.73
C ASP A 217 -1.96 9.69 19.30
N PHE A 218 -2.39 8.46 19.58
CA PHE A 218 -1.55 7.45 20.23
C PHE A 218 -1.69 6.08 19.55
N VAL A 219 -0.59 5.32 19.54
CA VAL A 219 -0.53 3.97 18.91
C VAL A 219 -1.58 3.02 19.48
N TRP A 220 -1.91 3.09 20.76
CA TRP A 220 -2.89 2.22 21.39
C TRP A 220 -4.34 2.43 20.91
N GLN A 221 -4.63 3.54 20.21
CA GLN A 221 -5.95 3.81 19.62
C GLN A 221 -6.15 3.07 18.27
N ILE A 222 -5.06 2.63 17.63
CA ILE A 222 -5.10 1.99 16.31
C ILE A 222 -6.00 0.75 16.25
N PRO A 223 -5.90 -0.24 17.18
CA PRO A 223 -6.74 -1.44 17.10
C PRO A 223 -8.24 -1.13 17.16
N ALA A 224 -8.63 -0.15 17.94
CA ALA A 224 -10.04 0.25 18.06
C ALA A 224 -10.54 0.96 16.79
N ALA A 225 -9.70 1.77 16.15
CA ALA A 225 -10.01 2.40 14.87
C ALA A 225 -10.12 1.38 13.75
N GLU A 226 -9.21 0.38 13.69
CA GLU A 226 -9.30 -0.71 12.71
C GLU A 226 -10.54 -1.57 12.89
N ASP A 227 -10.93 -1.89 14.13
CA ASP A 227 -12.16 -2.63 14.42
C ASP A 227 -13.39 -1.83 13.95
N TRP A 228 -13.42 -0.53 14.22
CA TRP A 228 -14.48 0.35 13.72
C TRP A 228 -14.53 0.37 12.19
N LEU A 229 -13.38 0.51 11.53
CA LEU A 229 -13.27 0.52 10.07
C LEU A 229 -13.79 -0.79 9.47
N ARG A 230 -13.43 -1.96 10.05
CA ARG A 230 -13.95 -3.26 9.58
C ARG A 230 -15.47 -3.35 9.69
N ARG A 231 -16.04 -2.88 10.79
CA ARG A 231 -17.51 -2.85 10.97
C ARG A 231 -18.22 -1.91 9.99
N HIS A 232 -17.50 -0.94 9.42
CA HIS A 232 -18.01 0.01 8.43
C HIS A 232 -17.61 -0.32 6.98
N GLY A 233 -17.26 -1.59 6.72
CA GLY A 233 -17.05 -2.11 5.37
C GLY A 233 -15.65 -1.89 4.79
N PHE A 234 -14.68 -1.46 5.61
CA PHE A 234 -13.28 -1.46 5.21
C PHE A 234 -12.60 -2.78 5.57
N ASP A 235 -11.79 -3.29 4.68
CA ASP A 235 -10.81 -4.33 4.96
C ASP A 235 -9.46 -3.97 4.28
N GLU A 236 -8.50 -4.88 4.30
CA GLU A 236 -7.18 -4.67 3.69
C GLU A 236 -7.27 -4.45 2.16
N THR A 237 -8.36 -4.89 1.52
CA THR A 237 -8.55 -4.88 0.06
C THR A 237 -9.70 -4.02 -0.40
N LYS A 238 -10.70 -3.74 0.45
CA LYS A 238 -11.94 -3.04 0.11
C LYS A 238 -12.17 -1.82 0.98
N THR A 239 -12.93 -0.88 0.41
CA THR A 239 -13.51 0.24 1.12
C THR A 239 -15.02 0.28 0.86
N PRO A 240 -15.85 0.89 1.74
CA PRO A 240 -17.30 1.04 1.50
C PRO A 240 -17.59 1.94 0.30
N TYR A 241 -16.58 2.58 -0.25
CA TYR A 241 -16.67 3.43 -1.45
C TYR A 241 -16.29 2.69 -2.73
N ASP A 242 -15.85 1.42 -2.63
CA ASP A 242 -15.63 0.53 -3.77
C ASP A 242 -17.02 0.07 -4.26
N ILE A 243 -17.57 0.77 -5.23
CA ILE A 243 -18.94 0.57 -5.72
C ILE A 243 -19.02 -0.77 -6.46
N GLU A 244 -20.01 -1.61 -6.12
CA GLU A 244 -20.37 -2.81 -6.89
C GLU A 244 -21.10 -2.49 -8.21
N THR A 245 -21.54 -1.23 -8.41
CA THR A 245 -22.16 -0.73 -9.65
C THR A 245 -21.74 0.72 -9.92
N PRO A 246 -21.46 1.10 -11.15
CA PRO A 246 -21.01 2.45 -11.47
C PRO A 246 -22.17 3.46 -11.26
N ARG A 247 -22.04 4.35 -10.29
CA ARG A 247 -22.74 5.63 -10.33
C ARG A 247 -22.08 6.45 -11.43
N GLY A 248 -22.83 6.86 -12.45
CA GLY A 248 -22.38 7.43 -13.70
C GLY A 248 -21.37 8.56 -13.58
N GLY A 249 -20.12 8.18 -13.71
CA GLY A 249 -18.94 9.02 -13.77
C GLY A 249 -17.73 8.11 -13.55
N SER A 250 -17.18 7.56 -14.65
CA SER A 250 -15.99 6.69 -14.62
C SER A 250 -14.88 7.38 -13.83
N SER A 251 -14.37 6.75 -12.75
CA SER A 251 -13.18 7.15 -12.03
C SER A 251 -11.93 7.14 -12.93
N TRP A 252 -12.03 6.46 -14.07
CA TRP A 252 -11.02 6.35 -15.10
C TRP A 252 -10.98 7.61 -15.98
N ARG A 253 -9.92 8.40 -15.85
CA ARG A 253 -9.74 9.64 -16.63
C ARG A 253 -9.16 9.36 -18.02
N LEU A 254 -9.78 8.46 -18.77
CA LEU A 254 -9.45 8.24 -20.18
C LEU A 254 -10.03 9.37 -21.02
N ASN A 255 -9.20 9.97 -21.88
CA ASN A 255 -9.65 10.98 -22.81
C ASN A 255 -10.39 10.34 -23.99
N HIS A 256 -11.71 10.28 -23.91
CA HIS A 256 -12.55 9.67 -24.95
C HIS A 256 -12.57 10.46 -26.27
N SER A 257 -12.02 11.67 -26.32
CA SER A 257 -11.85 12.41 -27.59
C SER A 257 -10.65 11.91 -28.41
N LEU A 258 -9.70 11.19 -27.81
CA LEU A 258 -8.58 10.60 -28.51
C LEU A 258 -8.91 9.21 -29.05
N PRO A 259 -8.30 8.80 -30.17
CA PRO A 259 -8.41 7.43 -30.66
C PRO A 259 -7.98 6.41 -29.62
N VAL A 260 -8.66 5.26 -29.56
CA VAL A 260 -8.44 4.22 -28.54
C VAL A 260 -6.98 3.71 -28.54
N ASN A 261 -6.36 3.62 -29.71
CA ASN A 261 -4.96 3.21 -29.84
C ASN A 261 -3.94 4.21 -29.27
N LYS A 262 -4.38 5.39 -28.85
CA LYS A 262 -3.58 6.40 -28.14
C LYS A 262 -3.83 6.43 -26.63
N ARG A 263 -4.76 5.65 -26.11
CA ARG A 263 -5.09 5.57 -24.68
C ARG A 263 -4.26 4.48 -24.04
N VAL A 264 -3.48 4.88 -23.04
CA VAL A 264 -2.62 3.99 -22.25
C VAL A 264 -3.17 3.89 -20.83
N LEU A 265 -3.56 2.69 -20.41
CA LEU A 265 -3.82 2.43 -19.01
C LEU A 265 -2.52 2.03 -18.31
N ILE A 266 -2.20 2.67 -17.20
CA ILE A 266 -1.13 2.30 -16.29
C ILE A 266 -1.79 1.72 -15.04
N SER A 267 -1.91 0.39 -14.99
CA SER A 267 -2.61 -0.33 -13.92
C SER A 267 -1.71 -0.64 -12.72
N THR A 268 -0.41 -0.66 -12.93
CA THR A 268 0.58 -0.91 -11.86
C THR A 268 0.68 0.25 -10.86
N VAL A 269 0.84 -0.08 -9.59
CA VAL A 269 1.10 0.87 -8.50
C VAL A 269 2.24 0.36 -7.62
N PRO A 270 3.12 1.26 -7.14
CA PRO A 270 3.27 2.67 -7.53
C PRO A 270 3.79 2.84 -8.98
N PHE A 271 3.64 4.03 -9.58
CA PHE A 271 4.20 4.36 -10.88
C PHE A 271 4.63 5.83 -10.93
N CYS A 272 5.82 6.11 -11.43
CA CYS A 272 6.44 7.45 -11.53
C CYS A 272 6.61 8.19 -10.19
N GLU A 273 6.74 7.47 -9.08
CA GLU A 273 6.99 8.12 -7.78
C GLU A 273 8.41 8.68 -7.63
N LYS A 274 9.37 8.08 -8.30
CA LYS A 274 10.79 8.47 -8.21
C LYS A 274 11.30 9.18 -9.47
N ASP A 275 10.67 8.93 -10.60
CA ASP A 275 11.07 9.46 -11.90
C ASP A 275 9.80 9.77 -12.70
N SER A 276 9.57 11.04 -13.04
CA SER A 276 8.41 11.48 -13.83
C SER A 276 8.61 11.30 -15.34
N ASN A 277 9.84 11.07 -15.80
CA ASN A 277 10.18 10.98 -17.23
C ASN A 277 9.32 9.95 -18.00
N PRO A 278 8.99 8.75 -17.46
CA PRO A 278 8.16 7.78 -18.17
C PRO A 278 6.78 8.32 -18.59
N MET A 279 6.13 9.14 -17.74
CA MET A 279 4.86 9.79 -18.09
C MET A 279 5.02 10.83 -19.18
N ASP A 280 6.10 11.62 -19.11
CA ASP A 280 6.38 12.70 -20.08
C ASP A 280 6.77 12.11 -21.44
N ASP A 281 7.47 10.98 -21.48
CA ASP A 281 7.80 10.26 -22.70
C ASP A 281 6.53 9.76 -23.42
N LEU A 282 5.56 9.21 -22.70
CA LEU A 282 4.26 8.82 -23.28
C LEU A 282 3.52 10.03 -23.87
N ARG A 283 3.45 11.14 -23.13
CA ARG A 283 2.77 12.37 -23.60
C ARG A 283 3.46 12.99 -24.80
N ARG A 284 4.79 12.97 -24.83
CA ARG A 284 5.60 13.54 -25.94
C ARG A 284 5.32 12.87 -27.27
N ILE A 285 4.97 11.58 -27.29
CA ILE A 285 4.59 10.88 -28.51
C ILE A 285 3.09 10.90 -28.79
N GLY A 286 2.34 11.74 -28.08
CA GLY A 286 0.89 11.96 -28.29
C GLY A 286 -0.01 10.88 -27.73
N LEU A 287 0.46 10.14 -26.73
CA LEU A 287 -0.35 9.20 -25.96
C LEU A 287 -1.01 9.88 -24.75
N ASP A 288 -2.14 9.32 -24.34
CA ASP A 288 -2.87 9.76 -23.13
C ASP A 288 -2.76 8.69 -22.03
N PRO A 289 -1.79 8.84 -21.11
CA PRO A 289 -1.62 7.91 -20.02
C PRO A 289 -2.63 8.17 -18.89
N CYS A 290 -3.42 7.16 -18.56
CA CYS A 290 -4.33 7.11 -17.41
C CYS A 290 -3.70 6.26 -16.32
N LEU A 291 -3.38 6.88 -15.18
CA LEU A 291 -2.93 6.15 -13.99
C LEU A 291 -4.11 5.45 -13.32
N ASN A 292 -3.84 4.31 -12.73
CA ASN A 292 -4.77 3.59 -11.87
C ASN A 292 -5.23 4.49 -10.69
N PRO A 293 -6.50 4.94 -10.67
CA PRO A 293 -6.97 5.89 -9.67
C PRO A 293 -7.27 5.25 -8.32
N LEU A 294 -7.30 3.91 -8.24
CA LEU A 294 -7.69 3.18 -7.03
C LEU A 294 -6.54 3.02 -6.02
N GLY A 295 -5.28 3.36 -6.42
CA GLY A 295 -4.12 3.30 -5.54
C GLY A 295 -3.77 1.91 -4.98
N ARG A 296 -4.39 0.85 -5.51
CA ARG A 296 -4.20 -0.54 -5.12
C ARG A 296 -4.04 -1.44 -6.34
N ARG A 297 -3.60 -2.68 -6.11
CA ARG A 297 -3.66 -3.72 -7.15
C ARG A 297 -5.08 -3.88 -7.66
N LEU A 298 -5.26 -3.84 -8.99
CA LEU A 298 -6.56 -4.02 -9.62
C LEU A 298 -7.00 -5.49 -9.54
N ARG A 299 -8.29 -5.68 -9.35
CA ARG A 299 -8.96 -6.98 -9.48
C ARG A 299 -9.39 -7.17 -10.94
N GLU A 300 -9.77 -8.39 -11.30
CA GLU A 300 -10.33 -8.67 -12.62
C GLU A 300 -11.54 -7.78 -12.94
N ALA A 301 -12.44 -7.58 -11.98
CA ALA A 301 -13.63 -6.73 -12.14
C ALA A 301 -13.27 -5.28 -12.48
N ASP A 302 -12.26 -4.72 -11.81
CA ASP A 302 -11.80 -3.35 -12.07
C ASP A 302 -11.25 -3.20 -13.50
N LEU A 303 -10.52 -4.21 -13.98
CA LEU A 303 -10.00 -4.24 -15.36
C LEU A 303 -11.13 -4.36 -16.39
N LEU A 304 -12.13 -5.21 -16.14
CA LEU A 304 -13.27 -5.38 -17.04
C LEU A 304 -14.04 -4.09 -17.28
N GLU A 305 -14.08 -3.21 -16.29
CA GLU A 305 -14.76 -1.90 -16.38
C GLU A 305 -14.07 -0.95 -17.39
N VAL A 306 -12.72 -0.90 -17.39
CA VAL A 306 -11.95 0.11 -18.14
C VAL A 306 -11.37 -0.38 -19.45
N MET A 307 -11.08 -1.67 -19.57
CA MET A 307 -10.28 -2.22 -20.66
C MET A 307 -10.96 -2.15 -22.04
N GLY A 308 -12.29 -2.04 -22.10
CA GLY A 308 -13.01 -1.84 -23.36
C GLY A 308 -12.63 -0.56 -24.13
N SER A 309 -12.05 0.42 -23.44
CA SER A 309 -11.63 1.72 -24.00
C SER A 309 -10.12 1.92 -24.06
N VAL A 310 -9.31 0.86 -23.88
CA VAL A 310 -7.86 0.92 -23.76
C VAL A 310 -7.19 0.21 -24.96
N GLY A 311 -6.22 0.88 -25.55
CA GLY A 311 -5.40 0.29 -26.64
C GLY A 311 -4.07 -0.28 -26.16
N LEU A 312 -3.48 0.30 -25.12
CA LEU A 312 -2.16 -0.05 -24.59
C LEU A 312 -2.23 -0.16 -23.07
N LEU A 313 -1.64 -1.22 -22.51
CA LEU A 313 -1.64 -1.49 -21.07
C LEU A 313 -0.21 -1.56 -20.54
N ILE A 314 0.12 -0.74 -19.55
CA ILE A 314 1.32 -0.90 -18.70
C ILE A 314 0.88 -1.57 -17.42
N ALA A 315 1.29 -2.83 -17.24
CA ALA A 315 0.71 -3.75 -16.26
C ALA A 315 1.63 -4.05 -15.08
N GLY A 316 1.03 -4.19 -13.90
CA GLY A 316 1.66 -4.71 -12.69
C GLY A 316 1.40 -6.19 -12.45
N THR A 317 1.04 -6.56 -11.22
CA THR A 317 0.76 -7.94 -10.80
C THR A 317 -0.73 -8.32 -10.84
N GLU A 318 -1.60 -7.41 -11.29
CA GLU A 318 -3.03 -7.65 -11.43
C GLU A 318 -3.35 -8.79 -12.41
N PRO A 319 -4.49 -9.50 -12.22
CA PRO A 319 -4.85 -10.65 -13.05
C PRO A 319 -5.37 -10.21 -14.43
N ILE A 320 -4.55 -10.39 -15.46
CA ILE A 320 -4.92 -10.16 -16.85
C ILE A 320 -5.36 -11.49 -17.45
N THR A 321 -6.57 -11.88 -17.09
CA THR A 321 -7.16 -13.16 -17.45
C THR A 321 -7.61 -13.19 -18.91
N ARG A 322 -7.96 -14.39 -19.41
CA ARG A 322 -8.61 -14.55 -20.71
C ARG A 322 -9.83 -13.65 -20.86
N ARG A 323 -10.67 -13.58 -19.82
CA ARG A 323 -11.88 -12.77 -19.80
C ARG A 323 -11.58 -11.29 -19.97
N VAL A 324 -10.55 -10.77 -19.32
CA VAL A 324 -10.09 -9.38 -19.47
C VAL A 324 -9.63 -9.12 -20.90
N ILE A 325 -8.80 -10.01 -21.47
CA ILE A 325 -8.28 -9.86 -22.83
C ILE A 325 -9.41 -9.93 -23.87
N GLU A 326 -10.33 -10.86 -23.72
CA GLU A 326 -11.49 -11.02 -24.63
C GLU A 326 -12.45 -9.83 -24.56
N SER A 327 -12.60 -9.19 -23.39
CA SER A 327 -13.39 -7.97 -23.20
C SER A 327 -12.70 -6.70 -23.68
N SER A 328 -11.46 -6.79 -24.18
CA SER A 328 -10.62 -5.66 -24.57
C SER A 328 -10.38 -5.64 -26.09
N PRO A 329 -11.39 -5.30 -26.91
CA PRO A 329 -11.32 -5.47 -28.37
C PRO A 329 -10.25 -4.60 -29.04
N HIS A 330 -9.81 -3.55 -28.36
CA HIS A 330 -8.84 -2.58 -28.88
C HIS A 330 -7.42 -2.79 -28.34
N LEU A 331 -7.22 -3.68 -27.36
CA LEU A 331 -5.92 -3.94 -26.75
C LEU A 331 -4.95 -4.53 -27.77
N LYS A 332 -3.75 -3.94 -27.89
CA LYS A 332 -2.70 -4.34 -28.81
C LYS A 332 -1.38 -4.67 -28.13
N LEU A 333 -1.12 -4.08 -26.97
CA LEU A 333 0.12 -4.27 -26.21
C LEU A 333 -0.18 -4.37 -24.72
N ILE A 334 0.48 -5.31 -24.05
CA ILE A 334 0.65 -5.40 -22.61
C ILE A 334 2.14 -5.27 -22.32
N ALA A 335 2.58 -4.15 -21.73
CA ALA A 335 3.94 -3.94 -21.28
C ALA A 335 4.01 -4.20 -19.77
N ARG A 336 4.62 -5.33 -19.37
CA ARG A 336 4.65 -5.79 -17.99
C ARG A 336 5.80 -5.14 -17.22
N VAL A 337 5.50 -4.42 -16.15
CA VAL A 337 6.48 -3.89 -15.18
C VAL A 337 6.86 -5.02 -14.21
N GLY A 338 7.89 -5.77 -14.55
CA GLY A 338 8.39 -6.92 -13.78
C GLY A 338 8.76 -8.12 -14.64
N ILE A 339 9.39 -9.11 -14.02
CA ILE A 339 9.88 -10.32 -14.68
C ILE A 339 8.79 -11.40 -14.83
N GLY A 340 7.87 -11.52 -13.88
CA GLY A 340 6.84 -12.56 -13.93
C GLY A 340 5.72 -12.23 -14.90
N VAL A 341 5.27 -13.20 -15.66
CA VAL A 341 4.15 -13.11 -16.62
C VAL A 341 3.02 -14.09 -16.30
N ASP A 342 3.09 -14.71 -15.15
CA ASP A 342 2.13 -15.72 -14.67
C ASP A 342 0.74 -15.14 -14.38
N ASN A 343 0.62 -13.82 -14.22
CA ASN A 343 -0.63 -13.09 -14.06
C ASN A 343 -1.30 -12.74 -15.41
N VAL A 344 -0.66 -13.02 -16.55
CA VAL A 344 -1.19 -12.75 -17.91
C VAL A 344 -1.55 -14.06 -18.60
N ASP A 345 -2.77 -14.19 -19.13
CA ASP A 345 -3.11 -15.30 -20.01
C ASP A 345 -2.42 -15.09 -21.38
N LEU A 346 -1.19 -15.59 -21.47
CA LEU A 346 -0.35 -15.44 -22.67
C LEU A 346 -0.98 -16.10 -23.91
N ILE A 347 -1.73 -17.19 -23.71
CA ILE A 347 -2.40 -17.90 -24.80
C ILE A 347 -3.53 -17.06 -25.38
N ALA A 348 -4.37 -16.50 -24.51
CA ALA A 348 -5.43 -15.57 -24.94
C ALA A 348 -4.86 -14.33 -25.62
N ALA A 349 -3.75 -13.77 -25.08
CA ALA A 349 -3.08 -12.63 -25.70
C ALA A 349 -2.62 -12.95 -27.12
N ARG A 350 -1.97 -14.10 -27.32
CA ARG A 350 -1.53 -14.59 -28.65
C ARG A 350 -2.71 -14.79 -29.61
N GLU A 351 -3.78 -15.47 -29.17
CA GLU A 351 -4.99 -15.72 -29.96
C GLU A 351 -5.66 -14.42 -30.43
N LYS A 352 -5.62 -13.36 -29.61
CA LYS A 352 -6.18 -12.03 -29.94
C LYS A 352 -5.19 -11.09 -30.63
N GLY A 353 -3.96 -11.54 -30.92
CA GLY A 353 -2.93 -10.71 -31.54
C GLY A 353 -2.43 -9.58 -30.65
N VAL A 354 -2.55 -9.73 -29.32
CA VAL A 354 -2.03 -8.80 -28.32
C VAL A 354 -0.57 -9.16 -28.05
N ARG A 355 0.33 -8.21 -28.25
CA ARG A 355 1.75 -8.37 -27.95
C ARG A 355 1.97 -8.24 -26.44
N VAL A 356 2.84 -9.08 -25.87
CA VAL A 356 3.23 -8.99 -24.46
C VAL A 356 4.73 -8.80 -24.37
N THR A 357 5.15 -7.78 -23.60
CA THR A 357 6.55 -7.49 -23.26
C THR A 357 6.71 -7.46 -21.74
N TYR A 358 7.95 -7.54 -21.23
CA TYR A 358 8.23 -7.60 -19.81
C TYR A 358 9.59 -6.94 -19.49
N THR A 359 9.93 -6.78 -18.21
CA THR A 359 11.20 -6.18 -17.78
C THR A 359 12.02 -7.22 -17.00
N PRO A 360 12.78 -8.10 -17.70
CA PRO A 360 13.37 -9.29 -17.09
C PRO A 360 14.64 -9.03 -16.29
N ASP A 361 15.41 -8.00 -16.62
CA ASP A 361 16.75 -7.78 -16.08
C ASP A 361 16.78 -6.79 -14.92
N ALA A 362 15.93 -5.76 -14.97
CA ALA A 362 15.87 -4.71 -13.95
C ALA A 362 15.60 -5.21 -12.51
N PRO A 363 14.74 -6.22 -12.25
CA PRO A 363 14.51 -6.71 -10.88
C PRO A 363 15.65 -7.53 -10.30
N ALA A 364 16.49 -8.15 -11.12
CA ALA A 364 17.40 -9.20 -10.67
C ALA A 364 18.45 -8.74 -9.63
N PRO A 365 19.05 -7.53 -9.72
CA PRO A 365 19.94 -7.04 -8.68
C PRO A 365 19.25 -6.87 -7.33
N ALA A 366 18.09 -6.18 -7.31
CA ALA A 366 17.36 -5.90 -6.08
C ALA A 366 16.86 -7.17 -5.38
N VAL A 367 16.33 -8.15 -6.14
CA VAL A 367 15.91 -9.44 -5.59
C VAL A 367 17.08 -10.21 -5.00
N ALA A 368 18.25 -10.18 -5.64
CA ALA A 368 19.45 -10.85 -5.13
C ALA A 368 19.92 -10.25 -3.80
N GLU A 369 19.91 -8.93 -3.68
CA GLU A 369 20.26 -8.21 -2.44
C GLU A 369 19.25 -8.49 -1.32
N LEU A 370 17.95 -8.42 -1.61
CA LEU A 370 16.91 -8.80 -0.64
C LEU A 370 17.09 -10.24 -0.15
N THR A 371 17.40 -11.16 -1.06
CA THR A 371 17.65 -12.57 -0.72
C THR A 371 18.78 -12.71 0.30
N MET A 372 19.89 -12.00 0.13
CA MET A 372 20.99 -11.98 1.11
C MET A 372 20.57 -11.35 2.44
N GLY A 373 19.84 -10.24 2.40
CA GLY A 373 19.30 -9.59 3.59
C GLY A 373 18.39 -10.52 4.39
N LEU A 374 17.52 -11.27 3.72
CA LEU A 374 16.63 -12.25 4.33
C LEU A 374 17.40 -13.45 4.92
N MET A 375 18.42 -13.97 4.24
CA MET A 375 19.31 -15.01 4.80
C MET A 375 19.94 -14.56 6.12
N LEU A 376 20.52 -13.36 6.15
CA LEU A 376 21.14 -12.80 7.35
C LEU A 376 20.12 -12.51 8.45
N SER A 377 18.91 -12.03 8.07
CA SER A 377 17.84 -11.76 9.02
C SER A 377 17.38 -13.01 9.76
N VAL A 378 17.22 -14.14 9.06
CA VAL A 378 16.83 -15.42 9.67
C VAL A 378 17.98 -15.98 10.50
N LEU A 379 19.21 -16.06 9.94
CA LEU A 379 20.38 -16.61 10.62
C LEU A 379 20.74 -15.90 11.93
N ARG A 380 20.53 -14.59 11.97
CA ARG A 380 20.90 -13.75 13.12
C ARG A 380 19.70 -13.28 13.94
N HIS A 381 18.49 -13.77 13.61
CA HIS A 381 17.24 -13.43 14.30
C HIS A 381 16.94 -11.93 14.34
N ILE A 382 17.32 -11.16 13.29
CA ILE A 382 17.27 -9.69 13.29
C ILE A 382 15.84 -9.20 13.51
N SER A 383 14.88 -9.69 12.71
CA SER A 383 13.48 -9.27 12.80
C SER A 383 12.82 -9.65 14.13
N LEU A 384 13.21 -10.78 14.72
CA LEU A 384 12.72 -11.20 16.04
C LEU A 384 13.30 -10.32 17.14
N ALA A 385 14.61 -10.04 17.09
CA ALA A 385 15.30 -9.21 18.07
C ALA A 385 14.75 -7.77 18.05
N ASP A 386 14.54 -7.16 16.87
CA ASP A 386 13.93 -5.84 16.73
C ASP A 386 12.53 -5.79 17.36
N ARG A 387 11.67 -6.79 17.06
CA ARG A 387 10.33 -6.88 17.65
C ARG A 387 10.36 -7.01 19.16
N GLN A 388 11.25 -7.84 19.70
CA GLN A 388 11.41 -8.00 21.16
C GLN A 388 11.87 -6.69 21.81
N MET A 389 12.85 -6.01 21.24
CA MET A 389 13.35 -4.72 21.74
C MET A 389 12.25 -3.65 21.76
N ARG A 390 11.44 -3.55 20.71
CA ARG A 390 10.30 -2.62 20.66
C ARG A 390 9.22 -2.93 21.71
N ASN A 391 9.11 -4.20 22.10
CA ASN A 391 8.22 -4.66 23.18
C ASN A 391 8.87 -4.63 24.57
N GLY A 392 10.04 -3.98 24.72
CA GLY A 392 10.73 -3.85 26.01
C GLY A 392 11.45 -5.11 26.48
N VAL A 393 11.61 -6.12 25.63
CA VAL A 393 12.27 -7.39 25.96
C VAL A 393 13.72 -7.36 25.50
N TRP A 394 14.64 -7.34 26.46
CA TRP A 394 16.08 -7.48 26.23
C TRP A 394 16.48 -8.95 26.24
N HIS A 395 16.58 -9.58 25.05
CA HIS A 395 16.96 -10.99 24.90
C HIS A 395 18.08 -11.15 23.88
N ARG A 396 19.19 -11.74 24.28
CA ARG A 396 20.35 -12.00 23.42
C ARG A 396 20.19 -13.35 22.71
N LEU A 397 19.79 -13.31 21.45
CA LEU A 397 19.58 -14.50 20.63
C LEU A 397 20.90 -14.94 19.99
N ALA A 398 21.28 -16.20 20.19
CA ALA A 398 22.42 -16.81 19.51
C ALA A 398 22.02 -17.21 18.07
N GLY A 399 22.77 -16.72 17.08
CA GLY A 399 22.58 -17.04 15.67
C GLY A 399 23.79 -17.73 15.06
N ARG A 400 23.65 -18.18 13.81
CA ARG A 400 24.73 -18.82 13.01
C ARG A 400 25.41 -17.78 12.11
N ARG A 401 26.69 -18.02 11.78
CA ARG A 401 27.41 -17.22 10.77
C ARG A 401 27.13 -17.81 9.38
N LEU A 402 26.88 -16.95 8.40
CA LEU A 402 26.64 -17.40 7.02
C LEU A 402 27.89 -18.12 6.44
N ALA A 403 29.08 -17.64 6.78
CA ALA A 403 30.36 -18.26 6.33
C ALA A 403 30.52 -19.72 6.75
N ASP A 404 29.85 -20.14 7.83
CA ASP A 404 29.95 -21.51 8.36
C ASP A 404 28.84 -22.44 7.82
N CYS A 405 28.02 -21.93 6.90
CA CYS A 405 26.91 -22.67 6.30
C CYS A 405 27.25 -23.20 4.89
N SER A 406 26.47 -24.16 4.43
CA SER A 406 26.36 -24.52 3.02
C SER A 406 25.08 -23.96 2.44
N VAL A 407 25.15 -23.27 1.30
CA VAL A 407 24.01 -22.65 0.63
C VAL A 407 23.65 -23.43 -0.63
N GLY A 408 22.42 -23.93 -0.68
CA GLY A 408 21.84 -24.55 -1.87
C GLY A 408 21.06 -23.51 -2.67
N VAL A 409 21.38 -23.34 -3.92
CA VAL A 409 20.70 -22.42 -4.86
C VAL A 409 19.91 -23.24 -5.87
N LEU A 410 18.58 -23.24 -5.77
CA LEU A 410 17.70 -23.90 -6.72
C LEU A 410 17.23 -22.90 -7.78
N GLY A 411 17.66 -23.08 -9.02
CA GLY A 411 17.48 -22.14 -10.11
C GLY A 411 18.66 -21.15 -10.20
N VAL A 412 19.48 -21.24 -11.25
CA VAL A 412 20.68 -20.42 -11.46
C VAL A 412 20.53 -19.52 -12.67
N GLY A 413 19.32 -18.98 -12.82
CA GLY A 413 18.98 -17.98 -13.83
C GLY A 413 19.52 -16.57 -13.46
N ARG A 414 18.83 -15.52 -13.91
CA ARG A 414 19.22 -14.12 -13.71
C ARG A 414 19.46 -13.74 -12.24
N ILE A 415 18.58 -14.21 -11.34
CA ILE A 415 18.66 -13.91 -9.90
C ILE A 415 19.64 -14.85 -9.21
N GLY A 416 19.49 -16.17 -9.36
CA GLY A 416 20.31 -17.15 -8.66
C GLY A 416 21.81 -16.99 -8.92
N ARG A 417 22.21 -16.66 -10.16
CA ARG A 417 23.62 -16.38 -10.48
C ARG A 417 24.13 -15.11 -9.79
N ARG A 418 23.29 -14.06 -9.64
CA ARG A 418 23.67 -12.86 -8.87
C ARG A 418 23.79 -13.15 -7.38
N VAL A 419 22.88 -13.94 -6.82
CA VAL A 419 22.98 -14.41 -5.42
C VAL A 419 24.30 -15.16 -5.19
N ILE A 420 24.66 -16.08 -6.08
CA ILE A 420 25.95 -16.80 -6.02
C ILE A 420 27.12 -15.81 -6.06
N HIS A 421 27.08 -14.85 -6.98
CA HIS A 421 28.14 -13.86 -7.12
C HIS A 421 28.29 -13.00 -5.86
N HIS A 422 27.20 -12.49 -5.30
CA HIS A 422 27.23 -11.70 -4.06
C HIS A 422 27.73 -12.53 -2.87
N LEU A 423 27.23 -13.77 -2.74
CA LEU A 423 27.67 -14.68 -1.67
C LEU A 423 29.17 -14.98 -1.76
N LYS A 424 29.68 -15.28 -2.95
CA LYS A 424 31.13 -15.56 -3.15
C LYS A 424 31.99 -14.31 -3.01
N GLY A 425 31.48 -13.15 -3.42
CA GLY A 425 32.19 -11.87 -3.23
C GLY A 425 32.33 -11.49 -1.75
N ALA A 426 31.30 -11.71 -0.94
CA ALA A 426 31.32 -11.40 0.50
C ALA A 426 31.97 -12.53 1.34
N PHE A 427 31.82 -13.77 0.92
CA PHE A 427 32.29 -14.98 1.64
C PHE A 427 33.00 -15.95 0.67
N PRO A 428 34.24 -15.70 0.29
CA PRO A 428 34.93 -16.50 -0.75
C PRO A 428 34.99 -18.00 -0.45
N THR A 429 35.11 -18.39 0.81
CA THR A 429 35.19 -19.80 1.24
C THR A 429 33.84 -20.48 1.41
N LEU A 430 32.71 -19.74 1.20
CA LEU A 430 31.36 -20.27 1.37
C LEU A 430 31.11 -21.46 0.43
N ARG A 431 30.63 -22.56 0.98
CA ARG A 431 30.23 -23.74 0.19
C ARG A 431 28.86 -23.47 -0.48
N ILE A 432 28.84 -23.47 -1.80
CA ILE A 432 27.61 -23.30 -2.59
C ILE A 432 27.35 -24.57 -3.40
N LEU A 433 26.12 -25.10 -3.25
CA LEU A 433 25.56 -26.15 -4.09
C LEU A 433 24.55 -25.51 -5.04
N ALA A 434 24.62 -25.81 -6.31
CA ALA A 434 23.74 -25.26 -7.34
C ALA A 434 22.98 -26.38 -8.06
N CYS A 435 21.69 -26.17 -8.28
CA CYS A 435 20.84 -27.06 -9.06
C CYS A 435 20.04 -26.25 -10.07
N ASP A 436 20.12 -26.61 -11.33
CA ASP A 436 19.36 -26.05 -12.44
C ASP A 436 19.10 -27.12 -13.50
N ILE A 437 18.08 -26.92 -14.32
CA ILE A 437 17.79 -27.78 -15.49
C ILE A 437 18.85 -27.65 -16.60
N ALA A 438 19.57 -26.51 -16.63
CA ALA A 438 20.63 -26.20 -17.57
C ALA A 438 21.86 -25.69 -16.80
N PRO A 439 22.68 -26.58 -16.20
CA PRO A 439 23.87 -26.19 -15.48
C PRO A 439 24.86 -25.40 -16.36
N ASP A 440 25.35 -24.26 -15.83
CA ASP A 440 26.30 -23.38 -16.52
C ASP A 440 27.57 -23.24 -15.69
N SER A 441 28.63 -23.95 -16.06
CA SER A 441 29.90 -23.94 -15.37
C SER A 441 30.63 -22.58 -15.38
N THR A 442 30.16 -21.63 -16.20
CA THR A 442 30.75 -20.28 -16.27
C THR A 442 30.27 -19.36 -15.15
N VAL A 443 29.24 -19.73 -14.39
CA VAL A 443 28.67 -18.89 -13.31
C VAL A 443 29.71 -18.59 -12.23
N HIS A 444 30.41 -19.63 -11.75
CA HIS A 444 31.52 -19.49 -10.81
C HIS A 444 32.28 -20.84 -10.72
N PRO A 445 33.62 -20.85 -10.79
CA PRO A 445 34.41 -22.08 -10.84
C PRO A 445 34.33 -22.94 -9.57
N GLU A 446 34.02 -22.34 -8.42
CA GLU A 446 34.04 -23.03 -7.12
C GLU A 446 32.67 -23.46 -6.62
N ILE A 447 31.61 -23.38 -7.44
CA ILE A 447 30.29 -23.93 -7.06
C ILE A 447 30.23 -25.41 -7.41
N ARG A 448 29.55 -26.18 -6.57
CA ARG A 448 29.28 -27.58 -6.83
C ARG A 448 27.90 -27.77 -7.45
N TRP A 449 27.86 -28.18 -8.70
CA TRP A 449 26.60 -28.57 -9.34
C TRP A 449 26.15 -29.94 -8.83
N VAL A 450 24.86 -30.02 -8.42
CA VAL A 450 24.24 -31.20 -7.82
C VAL A 450 22.82 -31.40 -8.33
N ASP A 451 22.30 -32.60 -8.15
CA ASP A 451 20.85 -32.85 -8.31
C ASP A 451 20.05 -32.24 -7.14
N SER A 452 18.75 -32.16 -7.32
CA SER A 452 17.88 -31.58 -6.31
C SER A 452 17.87 -32.36 -5.00
N GLU A 453 17.98 -33.69 -5.02
CA GLU A 453 18.01 -34.54 -3.82
C GLU A 453 19.22 -34.22 -2.96
N THR A 454 20.39 -34.12 -3.57
CA THR A 454 21.64 -33.73 -2.91
C THR A 454 21.56 -32.30 -2.38
N LEU A 455 20.95 -31.38 -3.13
CA LEU A 455 20.77 -29.99 -2.70
C LEU A 455 19.96 -29.93 -1.40
N TRP A 456 18.82 -30.63 -1.33
CA TRP A 456 17.98 -30.66 -0.13
C TRP A 456 18.71 -31.23 1.08
N ARG A 457 19.44 -32.31 0.91
CA ARG A 457 20.11 -33.02 2.00
C ARG A 457 21.38 -32.37 2.54
N GLU A 458 22.14 -31.68 1.70
CA GLU A 458 23.44 -31.16 2.09
C GLU A 458 23.43 -29.67 2.44
N SER A 459 22.36 -28.92 2.14
CA SER A 459 22.32 -27.49 2.38
C SER A 459 21.86 -27.13 3.79
N ASP A 460 22.51 -26.14 4.39
CA ASP A 460 22.08 -25.48 5.63
C ASP A 460 21.07 -24.38 5.33
N ILE A 461 21.19 -23.76 4.15
CA ILE A 461 20.26 -22.75 3.65
C ILE A 461 19.89 -23.16 2.24
N VAL A 462 18.59 -23.20 1.94
CA VAL A 462 18.10 -23.36 0.57
C VAL A 462 17.41 -22.08 0.13
N THR A 463 17.82 -21.56 -1.02
CA THR A 463 17.19 -20.39 -1.65
C THR A 463 16.64 -20.74 -3.03
N LEU A 464 15.42 -20.27 -3.28
CA LEU A 464 14.63 -20.64 -4.46
C LEU A 464 14.60 -19.49 -5.46
N HIS A 465 14.97 -19.78 -6.72
CA HIS A 465 14.98 -18.82 -7.83
C HIS A 465 14.44 -19.45 -9.12
N VAL A 466 13.47 -20.36 -8.97
CA VAL A 466 12.79 -21.03 -10.08
C VAL A 466 11.46 -20.34 -10.41
N PRO A 467 11.01 -20.35 -11.68
CA PRO A 467 9.67 -19.89 -12.04
C PRO A 467 8.59 -20.84 -11.47
N LEU A 468 7.38 -20.34 -11.32
CA LEU A 468 6.23 -21.19 -11.00
C LEU A 468 5.75 -21.90 -12.28
N THR A 469 5.88 -23.20 -12.29
CA THR A 469 5.46 -24.10 -13.39
C THR A 469 4.74 -25.31 -12.81
N PRO A 470 4.08 -26.15 -13.59
CA PRO A 470 3.55 -27.44 -13.10
C PRO A 470 4.56 -28.29 -12.36
N VAL A 471 5.82 -28.31 -12.83
CA VAL A 471 6.89 -29.11 -12.23
C VAL A 471 7.44 -28.50 -10.92
N THR A 472 7.42 -27.17 -10.81
CA THR A 472 7.94 -26.44 -9.64
C THR A 472 6.87 -26.07 -8.62
N ARG A 473 5.59 -26.27 -8.94
CA ARG A 473 4.48 -26.07 -8.00
C ARG A 473 4.63 -27.07 -6.84
N ASN A 474 4.64 -26.54 -5.62
CA ASN A 474 4.84 -27.32 -4.39
C ASN A 474 6.11 -28.19 -4.43
N ILE A 475 7.14 -27.80 -5.18
CA ILE A 475 8.43 -28.52 -5.17
C ILE A 475 9.01 -28.58 -3.77
N VAL A 476 8.71 -27.56 -2.93
CA VAL A 476 8.93 -27.61 -1.50
C VAL A 476 7.62 -28.01 -0.82
N SER A 477 7.50 -29.28 -0.55
CA SER A 477 6.38 -29.95 0.13
C SER A 477 6.86 -30.60 1.43
N ALA A 478 5.96 -31.23 2.18
CA ALA A 478 6.28 -31.98 3.39
C ALA A 478 7.40 -33.02 3.14
N ASP A 479 7.37 -33.69 1.98
CA ASP A 479 8.40 -34.66 1.61
C ASP A 479 9.77 -34.03 1.40
N THR A 480 9.82 -32.90 0.70
CA THR A 480 11.05 -32.15 0.48
C THR A 480 11.61 -31.60 1.81
N LEU A 481 10.74 -31.04 2.64
CA LEU A 481 11.10 -30.51 3.96
C LEU A 481 11.67 -31.60 4.89
N ARG A 482 11.16 -32.83 4.79
CA ARG A 482 11.74 -33.97 5.54
C ARG A 482 13.16 -34.34 5.10
N LYS A 483 13.55 -34.06 3.87
CA LYS A 483 14.89 -34.34 3.33
C LYS A 483 15.92 -33.31 3.76
N MET A 484 15.49 -32.08 4.05
CA MET A 484 16.38 -31.01 4.48
C MET A 484 17.02 -31.32 5.84
N LYS A 485 18.12 -30.69 6.17
CA LYS A 485 18.72 -30.79 7.51
C LYS A 485 17.75 -30.24 8.59
N PRO A 486 17.76 -30.78 9.81
CA PRO A 486 16.87 -30.32 10.90
C PRO A 486 17.02 -28.84 11.24
N GLU A 487 18.24 -28.28 11.08
CA GLU A 487 18.52 -26.86 11.34
C GLU A 487 18.57 -26.02 10.07
N ALA A 488 18.05 -26.54 8.96
CA ALA A 488 18.06 -25.81 7.70
C ALA A 488 17.10 -24.62 7.73
N ILE A 489 17.40 -23.68 6.82
CA ILE A 489 16.63 -22.47 6.57
C ILE A 489 16.16 -22.48 5.12
N LEU A 490 14.91 -22.07 4.89
CA LEU A 490 14.34 -21.91 3.55
C LEU A 490 14.12 -20.43 3.22
N ILE A 491 14.57 -20.00 2.03
CA ILE A 491 14.35 -18.64 1.51
C ILE A 491 13.57 -18.73 0.19
N ASN A 492 12.44 -18.05 0.12
CA ASN A 492 11.65 -17.95 -1.11
C ASN A 492 11.43 -16.48 -1.50
N THR A 493 12.17 -16.05 -2.51
CA THR A 493 12.01 -14.76 -3.20
C THR A 493 11.65 -14.98 -4.69
N ALA A 494 11.20 -16.17 -5.04
CA ALA A 494 10.87 -16.55 -6.41
C ALA A 494 9.39 -16.32 -6.73
N ARG A 495 8.52 -17.27 -6.34
CA ARG A 495 7.06 -17.20 -6.54
C ARG A 495 6.31 -17.90 -5.41
N GLY A 496 5.12 -17.39 -5.10
CA GLY A 496 4.13 -18.15 -4.34
C GLY A 496 3.78 -19.45 -5.07
N GLY A 497 3.30 -20.46 -4.32
CA GLY A 497 2.99 -21.78 -4.88
C GLY A 497 4.20 -22.67 -5.24
N VAL A 498 5.45 -22.15 -5.23
CA VAL A 498 6.65 -22.99 -5.28
C VAL A 498 6.84 -23.72 -3.97
N VAL A 499 6.47 -23.09 -2.87
CA VAL A 499 6.43 -23.67 -1.51
C VAL A 499 4.99 -23.96 -1.13
N ASN A 500 4.72 -25.15 -0.62
CA ASN A 500 3.47 -25.42 0.07
C ASN A 500 3.51 -24.74 1.44
N GLU A 501 2.75 -23.67 1.59
CA GLU A 501 2.77 -22.80 2.78
C GLU A 501 2.31 -23.52 4.05
N ARG A 502 1.34 -24.44 3.94
CA ARG A 502 0.86 -25.25 5.06
C ARG A 502 1.93 -26.23 5.53
N ASP A 503 2.56 -26.96 4.61
CA ASP A 503 3.64 -27.89 4.94
C ASP A 503 4.83 -27.15 5.58
N LEU A 504 5.13 -25.94 5.10
CA LEU A 504 6.16 -25.09 5.69
C LEU A 504 5.78 -24.64 7.11
N ALA A 505 4.52 -24.24 7.32
CA ALA A 505 4.04 -23.84 8.65
C ALA A 505 4.16 -25.00 9.65
N ASP A 506 3.79 -26.20 9.26
CA ASP A 506 3.91 -27.41 10.08
C ASP A 506 5.38 -27.77 10.38
N ALA A 507 6.26 -27.65 9.39
CA ALA A 507 7.71 -27.89 9.56
C ALA A 507 8.36 -26.87 10.53
N LEU A 508 7.94 -25.60 10.47
CA LEU A 508 8.42 -24.58 11.38
C LEU A 508 7.88 -24.75 12.80
N ARG A 509 6.59 -25.07 12.98
CA ARG A 509 5.99 -25.32 14.30
C ARG A 509 6.58 -26.53 14.99
N SER A 510 6.79 -27.62 14.26
CA SER A 510 7.41 -28.83 14.79
C SER A 510 8.91 -28.70 15.05
N GLY A 511 9.55 -27.60 14.62
CA GLY A 511 11.00 -27.42 14.73
C GLY A 511 11.78 -28.26 13.72
N ARG A 512 11.16 -28.82 12.69
CA ARG A 512 11.81 -29.56 11.60
C ARG A 512 12.75 -28.64 10.78
N LEU A 513 12.36 -27.37 10.63
CA LEU A 513 13.22 -26.31 10.13
C LEU A 513 13.52 -25.29 11.22
N SER A 514 14.71 -24.71 11.20
CA SER A 514 15.09 -23.68 12.17
C SER A 514 14.47 -22.31 11.82
N GLY A 515 14.19 -22.04 10.56
CA GLY A 515 13.58 -20.79 10.12
C GLY A 515 13.27 -20.75 8.62
N ALA A 516 12.56 -19.73 8.22
CA ALA A 516 12.31 -19.42 6.81
C ALA A 516 12.22 -17.91 6.59
N ALA A 517 12.42 -17.48 5.32
CA ALA A 517 12.03 -16.15 4.86
C ALA A 517 11.23 -16.27 3.56
N ILE A 518 10.07 -15.66 3.54
CA ILE A 518 9.10 -15.74 2.44
C ILE A 518 8.72 -14.32 2.02
N ASP A 519 9.03 -13.98 0.76
CA ASP A 519 8.69 -12.68 0.16
C ASP A 519 7.45 -12.77 -0.74
N VAL A 520 7.08 -13.99 -1.17
CA VAL A 520 6.05 -14.24 -2.18
C VAL A 520 5.11 -15.37 -1.74
N PHE A 521 3.80 -15.19 -2.00
CA PHE A 521 2.76 -16.09 -1.48
C PHE A 521 1.84 -16.57 -2.61
N ASP A 522 1.18 -17.72 -2.39
CA ASP A 522 0.21 -18.27 -3.35
C ASP A 522 -1.01 -17.35 -3.49
N GLN A 523 -1.40 -16.71 -2.39
CA GLN A 523 -2.42 -15.67 -2.36
C GLN A 523 -1.85 -14.38 -1.77
N GLU A 524 -1.94 -13.27 -2.51
CA GLU A 524 -1.49 -11.95 -2.12
C GLU A 524 -2.64 -10.92 -2.23
N PRO A 525 -2.87 -10.08 -1.19
CA PRO A 525 -2.16 -9.98 0.10
C PRO A 525 -2.28 -11.24 0.96
N TYR A 526 -1.19 -11.54 1.71
CA TYR A 526 -1.11 -12.74 2.53
C TYR A 526 -1.64 -12.51 3.96
N SER A 527 -2.53 -13.40 4.41
CA SER A 527 -3.08 -13.42 5.77
C SER A 527 -3.08 -14.83 6.40
N GLY A 528 -2.23 -15.73 5.87
CA GLY A 528 -2.20 -17.14 6.26
C GLY A 528 -1.40 -17.44 7.53
N GLU A 529 -1.26 -18.73 7.80
CA GLU A 529 -0.72 -19.28 9.05
C GLU A 529 0.73 -18.85 9.38
N LEU A 530 1.55 -18.54 8.36
CA LEU A 530 2.94 -18.12 8.57
C LEU A 530 3.06 -16.82 9.36
N THR A 531 2.01 -15.96 9.35
CA THR A 531 1.98 -14.70 10.11
C THR A 531 2.11 -14.89 11.63
N SER A 532 1.69 -16.05 12.13
CA SER A 532 1.78 -16.39 13.56
C SER A 532 3.11 -17.04 13.96
N ILE A 533 4.01 -17.32 13.02
CA ILE A 533 5.23 -18.10 13.25
C ILE A 533 6.44 -17.19 13.35
N ASN A 534 6.95 -16.96 14.56
CA ASN A 534 8.08 -16.08 14.82
C ASN A 534 9.40 -16.47 14.13
N ARG A 535 9.55 -17.73 13.72
CA ARG A 535 10.72 -18.24 12.99
C ARG A 535 10.65 -17.98 11.48
N CYS A 536 9.52 -17.40 11.00
CA CYS A 536 9.33 -17.01 9.61
C CYS A 536 9.46 -15.50 9.47
N VAL A 537 10.40 -15.04 8.67
CA VAL A 537 10.49 -13.64 8.25
C VAL A 537 9.60 -13.48 7.02
N LEU A 538 8.68 -12.56 7.07
CA LEU A 538 7.74 -12.30 5.97
C LEU A 538 7.97 -10.90 5.43
N THR A 539 7.98 -10.79 4.09
CA THR A 539 8.03 -9.51 3.38
C THR A 539 6.93 -9.48 2.31
N SER A 540 6.45 -8.31 1.95
CA SER A 540 5.23 -8.13 1.15
C SER A 540 5.55 -8.02 -0.35
N HIS A 541 6.16 -9.06 -0.94
CA HIS A 541 6.56 -9.16 -2.34
C HIS A 541 7.38 -7.93 -2.79
N MET A 542 8.38 -7.61 -1.96
CA MET A 542 9.20 -6.40 -2.16
C MET A 542 10.55 -6.66 -2.82
N GLY A 543 10.75 -7.84 -3.41
CA GLY A 543 12.00 -8.20 -4.08
C GLY A 543 12.46 -7.19 -5.13
N SER A 544 11.54 -6.59 -5.88
CA SER A 544 11.84 -5.57 -6.90
C SER A 544 11.60 -4.12 -6.43
N MET A 545 11.37 -3.90 -5.13
CA MET A 545 10.95 -2.59 -4.60
C MET A 545 12.11 -1.69 -4.15
N SER A 546 13.31 -1.84 -4.73
CA SER A 546 14.32 -0.78 -4.62
C SER A 546 13.99 0.39 -5.54
N SER A 547 14.40 1.62 -5.13
CA SER A 547 14.03 2.86 -5.85
C SER A 547 14.51 2.87 -7.29
N ASP A 548 15.76 2.44 -7.52
CA ASP A 548 16.41 2.37 -8.83
C ASP A 548 15.81 1.26 -9.70
N CYS A 549 15.58 0.09 -9.13
CA CYS A 549 14.95 -1.03 -9.83
C CYS A 549 13.54 -0.66 -10.31
N ARG A 550 12.74 -0.08 -9.43
CA ARG A 550 11.37 0.32 -9.77
C ARG A 550 11.35 1.34 -10.92
N ALA A 551 12.16 2.41 -10.81
CA ALA A 551 12.28 3.42 -11.85
C ALA A 551 12.79 2.81 -13.18
N GLN A 552 13.74 1.86 -13.13
CA GLN A 552 14.24 1.19 -14.32
C GLN A 552 13.17 0.33 -15.00
N MET A 553 12.41 -0.47 -14.24
CA MET A 553 11.31 -1.27 -14.79
C MET A 553 10.24 -0.40 -15.46
N GLU A 554 9.91 0.74 -14.86
CA GLU A 554 8.93 1.69 -15.40
C GLU A 554 9.41 2.30 -16.72
N ARG A 555 10.69 2.72 -16.78
CA ARG A 555 11.30 3.21 -18.02
C ARG A 555 11.32 2.16 -19.13
N GLU A 556 11.73 0.93 -18.82
CA GLU A 556 11.76 -0.17 -19.80
C GLU A 556 10.36 -0.50 -20.33
N ALA A 557 9.35 -0.53 -19.46
CA ALA A 557 7.97 -0.79 -19.89
C ALA A 557 7.42 0.34 -20.79
N VAL A 558 7.73 1.60 -20.47
CA VAL A 558 7.37 2.76 -21.31
C VAL A 558 8.14 2.73 -22.63
N GLU A 559 9.42 2.37 -22.64
CA GLU A 559 10.19 2.21 -23.88
C GLU A 559 9.53 1.19 -24.82
N GLU A 560 9.02 0.07 -24.28
CA GLU A 560 8.28 -0.92 -25.09
C GLU A 560 7.00 -0.35 -25.70
N VAL A 561 6.26 0.50 -24.96
CA VAL A 561 5.09 1.20 -25.50
C VAL A 561 5.49 2.17 -26.60
N VAL A 562 6.54 2.96 -26.39
CA VAL A 562 7.07 3.92 -27.39
C VAL A 562 7.50 3.17 -28.67
N ARG A 563 8.26 2.10 -28.53
CA ARG A 563 8.71 1.25 -29.67
C ARG A 563 7.52 0.67 -30.43
N PHE A 564 6.51 0.19 -29.71
CA PHE A 564 5.30 -0.36 -30.33
C PHE A 564 4.57 0.68 -31.18
N VAL A 565 4.37 1.89 -30.66
CA VAL A 565 3.69 2.99 -31.38
C VAL A 565 4.49 3.44 -32.61
N GLN A 566 5.83 3.40 -32.54
CA GLN A 566 6.74 3.71 -33.64
C GLN A 566 6.86 2.57 -34.67
N GLY A 567 6.20 1.43 -34.46
CA GLY A 567 6.29 0.26 -35.33
C GLY A 567 7.62 -0.51 -35.26
N LEU A 568 8.42 -0.25 -34.20
CA LEU A 568 9.68 -0.92 -33.96
C LEU A 568 9.48 -2.30 -33.32
N PRO A 569 10.40 -3.26 -33.51
CA PRO A 569 10.33 -4.55 -32.84
C PRO A 569 10.49 -4.37 -31.34
N PRO A 570 9.84 -5.23 -30.52
CA PRO A 570 10.03 -5.18 -29.07
C PRO A 570 11.48 -5.49 -28.70
N ARG A 571 11.97 -4.85 -27.64
CA ARG A 571 13.30 -5.09 -27.08
C ARG A 571 13.32 -6.30 -26.16
N GLN A 572 12.23 -6.45 -25.39
CA GLN A 572 12.04 -7.50 -24.39
C GLN A 572 10.72 -8.26 -24.63
N PRO A 573 10.60 -9.04 -25.71
CA PRO A 573 9.42 -9.88 -25.93
C PRO A 573 9.42 -11.03 -24.92
N VAL A 574 8.23 -11.45 -24.47
CA VAL A 574 8.10 -12.65 -23.63
C VAL A 574 8.60 -13.87 -24.42
N PRO A 575 9.53 -14.68 -23.87
CA PRO A 575 10.08 -15.85 -24.55
C PRO A 575 9.05 -16.93 -24.84
N GLU A 576 9.25 -17.70 -25.90
CA GLU A 576 8.34 -18.77 -26.31
C GLU A 576 8.11 -19.81 -25.20
N VAL A 577 9.14 -20.10 -24.40
CA VAL A 577 9.02 -21.03 -23.27
C VAL A 577 7.94 -20.61 -22.27
N GLU A 578 7.71 -19.32 -22.04
CA GLU A 578 6.66 -18.84 -21.14
C GLU A 578 5.25 -19.14 -21.70
N TYR A 579 5.07 -19.07 -23.00
CA TYR A 579 3.81 -19.46 -23.65
C TYR A 579 3.53 -20.96 -23.53
N VAL A 580 4.55 -21.79 -23.68
CA VAL A 580 4.44 -23.26 -23.48
C VAL A 580 4.05 -23.56 -22.03
N LEU A 581 4.73 -22.94 -21.07
CA LEU A 581 4.43 -23.09 -19.63
C LEU A 581 3.02 -22.58 -19.27
N SER A 582 2.57 -21.49 -19.88
CA SER A 582 1.22 -20.95 -19.69
C SER A 582 0.15 -21.92 -20.22
N GLY A 583 0.40 -22.58 -21.36
CA GLY A 583 -0.49 -23.61 -21.91
C GLY A 583 -0.61 -24.83 -21.00
N ALA A 584 0.49 -25.32 -20.45
CA ALA A 584 0.51 -26.42 -19.50
C ALA A 584 -0.26 -26.13 -18.20
N ARG A 585 -0.08 -24.94 -17.62
CA ARG A 585 -0.84 -24.47 -16.45
C ARG A 585 -2.36 -24.47 -16.66
N LYS A 586 -2.81 -24.16 -17.89
CA LYS A 586 -4.23 -24.13 -18.23
C LYS A 586 -4.85 -25.54 -18.26
N ALA A 587 -4.12 -26.52 -18.80
CA ALA A 587 -4.58 -27.90 -18.84
C ALA A 587 -4.79 -28.49 -17.43
N GLU A 588 -3.91 -28.18 -16.47
CA GLU A 588 -4.04 -28.62 -15.07
C GLU A 588 -5.22 -27.98 -14.30
N ARG A 589 -5.58 -26.73 -14.62
CA ARG A 589 -6.74 -26.08 -13.97
C ARG A 589 -8.08 -26.57 -14.49
N GLN A 590 -8.09 -27.29 -15.61
CA GLN A 590 -9.30 -27.86 -16.23
C GLN A 590 -9.48 -29.36 -15.91
N SER A 591 -8.44 -30.02 -15.41
CA SER A 591 -8.47 -31.39 -14.84
C SER A 591 -8.73 -31.35 -13.32
#